data_1aa666d487f32d7ab3ab39ba234464c5
#
_entry.id   1aa666d487f32d7ab3ab39ba234464c5
#
_cell.length_a   1.000
_cell.length_b   1.000
_cell.length_c   1.000
_cell.angle_alpha   90.00
_cell.angle_beta   90.00
_cell.angle_gamma   90.00
#
_symmetry.space_group_name_H-M   'P 1'
#
loop_
_entity.id
_entity.type
_entity.pdbx_description
1 polymer ?
#
loop_
_entity_poly.entity_id
_entity_poly.type
_entity_poly.pdbx_seq_one_letter_code
_entity_poly.pdbx_strand_id
1 'polypeptide(L)'
;NRECPLMFTNGKGATKLAAHASALGEFFERLSCNYFWNHYYLGATVAHREFAHYPRERWFPVTGEGWPAGLLTPELQAFYNPEGSIPAEALIDINTGNYERGICAIPYVRQRDGAEVFFPVNIISNLYVSNGMSAGNTQAEARAQALSEILERHVKFKVIAEGLCLPDVPEEVIARYPAIVAGIQGLREAGFGILVKDASLGGRYPVMNVTLLHPD
;
A
#
# COMPACT_ATOMS: atom_id res chain seq x y z
N ASN A 1 -16.70 11.87 -5.26
CA ASN A 1 -18.00 11.27 -4.98
C ASN A 1 -18.64 11.93 -3.77
N ARG A 2 -19.94 12.28 -3.84
CA ARG A 2 -20.63 12.96 -2.72
C ARG A 2 -20.79 12.05 -1.50
N GLU A 3 -21.07 10.76 -1.73
CA GLU A 3 -21.24 9.77 -0.66
C GLU A 3 -19.91 9.26 -0.07
N CYS A 4 -18.82 9.37 -0.81
CA CYS A 4 -17.50 8.98 -0.35
C CYS A 4 -16.47 9.98 -0.88
N PRO A 5 -16.23 11.09 -0.17
CA PRO A 5 -15.34 12.16 -0.64
C PRO A 5 -13.88 11.72 -0.77
N LEU A 6 -13.45 10.69 -0.06
CA LEU A 6 -12.10 10.12 -0.17
C LEU A 6 -11.93 9.13 -1.33
N MET A 7 -13.01 8.79 -2.05
CA MET A 7 -12.94 7.88 -3.20
C MET A 7 -12.43 8.63 -4.44
N PHE A 8 -11.15 8.91 -4.43
CA PHE A 8 -10.42 9.49 -5.57
C PHE A 8 -9.00 8.91 -5.65
N THR A 9 -8.42 8.98 -6.82
CA THR A 9 -7.04 8.57 -7.09
C THR A 9 -6.38 9.53 -8.05
N ASN A 10 -5.07 9.48 -8.12
CA ASN A 10 -4.26 10.29 -9.02
C ASN A 10 -3.46 9.38 -9.95
N GLY A 11 -3.27 9.83 -11.18
CA GLY A 11 -2.47 9.09 -12.15
C GLY A 11 -1.32 9.92 -12.67
N LYS A 12 -0.22 9.25 -12.95
CA LYS A 12 0.99 9.81 -13.56
C LYS A 12 1.25 9.17 -14.93
N GLY A 13 1.74 9.94 -15.87
CA GLY A 13 2.09 9.41 -17.20
C GLY A 13 2.60 10.51 -18.13
N ALA A 14 3.39 10.13 -19.11
CA ALA A 14 3.94 11.04 -20.14
C ALA A 14 2.88 11.63 -21.07
N THR A 15 1.68 11.05 -21.10
CA THR A 15 0.53 11.53 -21.88
C THR A 15 -0.72 11.57 -21.01
N LYS A 16 -1.73 12.34 -21.40
CA LYS A 16 -3.04 12.35 -20.73
C LYS A 16 -3.64 10.95 -20.63
N LEU A 17 -3.53 10.14 -21.68
CA LEU A 17 -4.08 8.78 -21.70
C LEU A 17 -3.36 7.88 -20.69
N ALA A 18 -2.03 7.94 -20.64
CA ALA A 18 -1.24 7.19 -19.67
C ALA A 18 -1.55 7.60 -18.23
N ALA A 19 -1.64 8.91 -17.95
CA ALA A 19 -2.01 9.41 -16.64
C ALA A 19 -3.44 8.97 -16.24
N HIS A 20 -4.37 8.99 -17.18
CA HIS A 20 -5.75 8.55 -16.94
C HIS A 20 -5.83 7.04 -16.67
N ALA A 21 -5.12 6.22 -17.47
CA ALA A 21 -5.03 4.78 -17.23
C ALA A 21 -4.41 4.45 -15.87
N SER A 22 -3.37 5.18 -15.46
CA SER A 22 -2.76 5.06 -14.15
C SER A 22 -3.74 5.38 -13.01
N ALA A 23 -4.51 6.48 -13.15
CA ALA A 23 -5.53 6.86 -12.15
C ALA A 23 -6.65 5.82 -12.04
N LEU A 24 -7.12 5.27 -13.16
CA LEU A 24 -8.12 4.20 -13.16
C LEU A 24 -7.58 2.91 -12.56
N GLY A 25 -6.34 2.53 -12.87
CA GLY A 25 -5.67 1.38 -12.26
C GLY A 25 -5.62 1.50 -10.75
N GLU A 26 -5.18 2.64 -10.25
CA GLU A 26 -5.14 2.92 -8.81
C GLU A 26 -6.55 2.92 -8.17
N PHE A 27 -7.56 3.44 -8.87
CA PHE A 27 -8.93 3.42 -8.38
C PHE A 27 -9.44 1.99 -8.13
N PHE A 28 -9.26 1.10 -9.10
CA PHE A 28 -9.65 -0.31 -8.95
C PHE A 28 -8.81 -1.05 -7.92
N GLU A 29 -7.53 -0.75 -7.82
CA GLU A 29 -6.64 -1.26 -6.78
C GLU A 29 -7.18 -0.91 -5.39
N ARG A 30 -7.44 0.37 -5.13
CA ARG A 30 -7.95 0.85 -3.85
C ARG A 30 -9.32 0.27 -3.51
N LEU A 31 -10.19 0.16 -4.51
CA LEU A 31 -11.51 -0.43 -4.33
C LEU A 31 -11.41 -1.92 -3.98
N SER A 32 -10.55 -2.68 -4.67
CA SER A 32 -10.35 -4.11 -4.44
C SER A 32 -9.71 -4.42 -3.09
N CYS A 33 -8.85 -3.52 -2.60
CA CYS A 33 -8.20 -3.62 -1.28
C CYS A 33 -9.02 -2.98 -0.15
N ASN A 34 -10.23 -2.51 -0.45
CA ASN A 34 -11.09 -1.75 0.47
C ASN A 34 -10.41 -0.53 1.13
N TYR A 35 -9.45 0.07 0.46
CA TYR A 35 -8.68 1.21 0.97
C TYR A 35 -9.54 2.45 1.22
N PHE A 36 -10.65 2.60 0.51
CA PHE A 36 -11.57 3.75 0.67
C PHE A 36 -12.50 3.66 1.87
N TRP A 37 -12.44 2.59 2.65
CA TRP A 37 -13.35 2.36 3.80
C TRP A 37 -14.82 2.60 3.45
N ASN A 38 -15.26 2.00 2.37
CA ASN A 38 -16.61 2.22 1.83
C ASN A 38 -17.70 1.98 2.86
N HIS A 39 -17.52 1.02 3.76
CA HIS A 39 -18.51 0.69 4.79
C HIS A 39 -18.74 1.82 5.79
N TYR A 40 -17.70 2.59 6.11
CA TYR A 40 -17.83 3.78 6.94
C TYR A 40 -18.81 4.79 6.33
N TYR A 41 -18.72 5.01 5.01
CA TYR A 41 -19.57 5.95 4.30
C TYR A 41 -20.96 5.40 3.97
N LEU A 42 -21.12 4.08 3.93
CA LEU A 42 -22.42 3.43 3.71
C LEU A 42 -23.25 3.31 4.98
N GLY A 43 -22.62 3.48 6.14
CA GLY A 43 -23.26 3.53 7.45
C GLY A 43 -23.66 2.18 8.04
N ALA A 44 -24.14 2.22 9.28
CA ALA A 44 -24.42 1.03 10.09
C ALA A 44 -25.43 0.07 9.45
N THR A 45 -26.41 0.56 8.68
CA THR A 45 -27.40 -0.28 8.00
C THR A 45 -26.75 -1.28 7.03
N VAL A 46 -25.65 -0.90 6.38
CA VAL A 46 -24.89 -1.78 5.50
C VAL A 46 -23.93 -2.66 6.29
N ALA A 47 -23.24 -2.08 7.28
CA ALA A 47 -22.29 -2.78 8.13
C ALA A 47 -22.90 -3.99 8.88
N HIS A 48 -24.18 -3.90 9.26
CA HIS A 48 -24.87 -4.96 10.00
C HIS A 48 -25.66 -5.96 9.13
N ARG A 49 -25.56 -5.88 7.80
CA ARG A 49 -26.20 -6.88 6.92
C ARG A 49 -25.43 -8.19 6.89
N GLU A 50 -26.16 -9.29 6.62
CA GLU A 50 -25.60 -10.65 6.52
C GLU A 50 -24.92 -10.97 5.19
N PHE A 51 -24.76 -10.03 4.27
CA PHE A 51 -24.04 -10.27 3.02
C PHE A 51 -22.54 -10.04 3.18
N ALA A 52 -21.74 -10.66 2.31
CA ALA A 52 -20.30 -10.48 2.28
C ALA A 52 -19.92 -9.04 1.93
N HIS A 53 -19.08 -8.42 2.76
CA HIS A 53 -18.55 -7.07 2.55
C HIS A 53 -17.25 -7.09 1.74
N TYR A 54 -16.49 -8.17 1.82
CA TYR A 54 -15.21 -8.35 1.18
C TYR A 54 -15.14 -9.70 0.46
N PRO A 55 -14.36 -9.83 -0.61
CA PRO A 55 -14.16 -11.12 -1.27
C PRO A 55 -13.60 -12.17 -0.31
N ARG A 56 -14.32 -13.28 -0.16
CA ARG A 56 -13.92 -14.42 0.68
C ARG A 56 -13.69 -14.08 2.15
N GLU A 57 -14.36 -13.05 2.69
CA GLU A 57 -14.29 -12.72 4.10
C GLU A 57 -14.69 -13.92 4.97
N ARG A 58 -14.07 -14.00 6.15
CA ARG A 58 -14.42 -14.95 7.19
C ARG A 58 -14.57 -14.23 8.50
N TRP A 59 -15.55 -14.67 9.30
CA TRP A 59 -15.81 -14.12 10.61
C TRP A 59 -15.32 -15.11 11.68
N PHE A 60 -14.64 -14.58 12.68
CA PHE A 60 -14.07 -15.34 13.79
C PHE A 60 -14.77 -14.90 15.07
N PRO A 61 -15.59 -15.77 15.69
CA PRO A 61 -16.24 -15.47 16.95
C PRO A 61 -15.22 -15.21 18.06
N VAL A 62 -15.51 -14.25 18.91
CA VAL A 62 -14.71 -13.98 20.11
C VAL A 62 -15.33 -14.75 21.26
N THR A 63 -14.77 -15.91 21.60
CA THR A 63 -15.35 -16.88 22.54
C THR A 63 -14.47 -17.21 23.73
N GLY A 64 -13.30 -16.62 23.88
CA GLY A 64 -12.35 -16.97 24.92
C GLY A 64 -11.20 -15.99 25.09
N GLU A 65 -10.26 -16.34 25.94
CA GLU A 65 -9.04 -15.56 26.11
C GLU A 65 -8.11 -15.73 24.90
N GLY A 66 -7.61 -14.63 24.40
CA GLY A 66 -6.68 -14.61 23.26
C GLY A 66 -7.35 -14.54 21.88
N TRP A 67 -6.52 -14.45 20.86
CA TRP A 67 -6.97 -14.31 19.49
C TRP A 67 -7.44 -15.65 18.91
N PRO A 68 -8.53 -15.67 18.12
CA PRO A 68 -9.10 -16.91 17.59
C PRO A 68 -8.11 -17.73 16.75
N ALA A 69 -8.21 -19.05 16.86
CA ALA A 69 -7.42 -19.98 16.05
C ALA A 69 -7.72 -19.79 14.55
N GLY A 70 -6.67 -19.76 13.73
CA GLY A 70 -6.77 -19.56 12.29
C GLY A 70 -6.83 -18.09 11.86
N LEU A 71 -6.86 -17.15 12.81
CA LEU A 71 -6.67 -15.73 12.56
C LEU A 71 -5.18 -15.43 12.63
N LEU A 72 -4.59 -14.95 11.53
CA LEU A 72 -3.14 -14.75 11.39
C LEU A 72 -2.32 -16.05 11.57
N THR A 73 -1.02 -15.96 11.42
CA THR A 73 -0.09 -17.01 11.85
C THR A 73 0.45 -16.71 13.24
N PRO A 74 1.00 -17.70 13.98
CA PRO A 74 1.60 -17.45 15.30
C PRO A 74 2.66 -16.35 15.28
N GLU A 75 3.48 -16.29 14.22
CA GLU A 75 4.52 -15.26 14.06
C GLU A 75 3.90 -13.86 13.87
N LEU A 76 2.80 -13.77 13.12
CA LEU A 76 2.09 -12.52 12.92
C LEU A 76 1.31 -12.10 14.16
N GLN A 77 0.74 -13.05 14.90
CA GLN A 77 0.13 -12.74 16.20
C GLN A 77 1.16 -12.17 17.16
N ALA A 78 2.34 -12.78 17.26
CA ALA A 78 3.43 -12.27 18.10
C ALA A 78 3.96 -10.90 17.62
N PHE A 79 3.94 -10.64 16.33
CA PHE A 79 4.34 -9.35 15.76
C PHE A 79 3.34 -8.21 16.09
N TYR A 80 2.05 -8.48 15.95
CA TYR A 80 1.00 -7.47 16.20
C TYR A 80 0.57 -7.37 17.67
N ASN A 81 0.89 -8.37 18.48
CA ASN A 81 0.56 -8.43 19.91
C ASN A 81 1.75 -9.02 20.70
N PRO A 82 2.92 -8.36 20.70
CA PRO A 82 4.15 -8.90 21.26
C PRO A 82 4.07 -9.16 22.76
N GLU A 83 3.26 -8.40 23.49
CA GLU A 83 3.05 -8.56 24.94
C GLU A 83 1.84 -9.45 25.27
N GLY A 84 1.08 -9.90 24.28
CA GLY A 84 -0.14 -10.67 24.49
C GLY A 84 -1.27 -9.89 25.19
N SER A 85 -1.14 -8.57 25.31
CA SER A 85 -2.02 -7.70 26.10
C SER A 85 -3.24 -7.19 25.33
N ILE A 86 -3.27 -7.34 23.99
CA ILE A 86 -4.38 -6.88 23.15
C ILE A 86 -5.47 -7.95 23.13
N PRO A 87 -6.66 -7.68 23.69
CA PRO A 87 -7.76 -8.65 23.69
C PRO A 87 -8.34 -8.83 22.29
N ALA A 88 -8.99 -9.97 22.05
CA ALA A 88 -9.58 -10.30 20.75
C ALA A 88 -10.66 -9.29 20.32
N GLU A 89 -11.42 -8.74 21.25
CA GLU A 89 -12.45 -7.74 21.01
C GLU A 89 -11.91 -6.47 20.37
N ALA A 90 -10.65 -6.13 20.64
CA ALA A 90 -9.98 -4.98 20.03
C ALA A 90 -9.74 -5.15 18.53
N LEU A 91 -9.87 -6.36 18.01
CA LEU A 91 -9.77 -6.65 16.57
C LEU A 91 -11.10 -6.53 15.82
N ILE A 92 -12.20 -6.30 16.52
CA ILE A 92 -13.49 -6.04 15.88
C ILE A 92 -13.41 -4.67 15.21
N ASP A 93 -13.66 -4.64 13.90
CA ASP A 93 -13.56 -3.41 13.12
C ASP A 93 -14.66 -2.42 13.50
N ILE A 94 -14.27 -1.19 13.82
CA ILE A 94 -15.20 -0.13 14.27
C ILE A 94 -16.17 0.34 13.16
N ASN A 95 -15.80 0.16 11.90
CA ASN A 95 -16.60 0.61 10.76
C ASN A 95 -17.62 -0.44 10.30
N THR A 96 -17.24 -1.72 10.42
CA THR A 96 -18.07 -2.86 10.05
C THR A 96 -18.49 -3.67 11.28
N GLY A 97 -18.22 -3.15 12.48
CA GLY A 97 -18.33 -3.84 13.76
C GLY A 97 -19.68 -4.51 13.97
N ASN A 98 -19.68 -5.82 13.89
CA ASN A 98 -20.76 -6.67 14.30
C ASN A 98 -20.24 -7.57 15.43
N TYR A 99 -20.46 -7.14 16.66
CA TYR A 99 -19.97 -7.83 17.86
C TYR A 99 -20.53 -9.24 18.01
N GLU A 100 -21.71 -9.51 17.47
CA GLU A 100 -22.31 -10.85 17.50
C GLU A 100 -21.59 -11.83 16.54
N ARG A 101 -21.10 -11.33 15.41
CA ARG A 101 -20.31 -12.11 14.44
C ARG A 101 -18.83 -12.21 14.80
N GLY A 102 -18.29 -11.24 15.53
CA GLY A 102 -16.91 -11.16 15.97
C GLY A 102 -15.98 -10.44 14.98
N ILE A 103 -14.80 -11.00 14.73
CA ILE A 103 -13.74 -10.39 13.93
C ILE A 103 -13.90 -10.74 12.46
N CYS A 104 -14.10 -9.75 11.61
CA CYS A 104 -14.06 -9.91 10.16
C CYS A 104 -12.59 -9.97 9.69
N ALA A 105 -12.24 -10.97 8.89
CA ALA A 105 -10.90 -11.11 8.32
C ALA A 105 -10.94 -11.47 6.84
N ILE A 106 -9.94 -11.01 6.11
CA ILE A 106 -9.78 -11.21 4.66
C ILE A 106 -8.60 -12.16 4.41
N PRO A 107 -8.74 -13.13 3.48
CA PRO A 107 -7.66 -14.05 3.15
C PRO A 107 -6.59 -13.38 2.26
N TYR A 108 -5.34 -13.56 2.63
CA TYR A 108 -4.17 -13.23 1.83
C TYR A 108 -3.34 -14.49 1.56
N VAL A 109 -2.80 -14.59 0.36
CA VAL A 109 -1.93 -15.70 0.00
C VAL A 109 -0.48 -15.32 0.24
N ARG A 110 0.17 -15.99 1.16
CA ARG A 110 1.60 -15.80 1.43
C ARG A 110 2.43 -16.32 0.26
N GLN A 111 3.16 -15.43 -0.40
CA GLN A 111 3.81 -15.74 -1.68
C GLN A 111 4.92 -16.79 -1.59
N ARG A 112 5.58 -16.94 -0.44
CA ARG A 112 6.71 -17.88 -0.28
C ARG A 112 6.29 -19.36 -0.34
N ASP A 113 5.04 -19.68 0.04
CA ASP A 113 4.58 -21.07 0.20
C ASP A 113 3.11 -21.31 -0.20
N GLY A 114 2.42 -20.26 -0.65
CA GLY A 114 1.02 -20.35 -1.07
C GLY A 114 0.01 -20.51 0.07
N ALA A 115 0.45 -20.41 1.32
CA ALA A 115 -0.46 -20.54 2.47
C ALA A 115 -1.44 -19.36 2.54
N GLU A 116 -2.71 -19.67 2.81
CA GLU A 116 -3.74 -18.67 3.05
C GLU A 116 -3.69 -18.21 4.51
N VAL A 117 -3.67 -16.90 4.71
CA VAL A 117 -3.60 -16.24 6.01
C VAL A 117 -4.73 -15.23 6.11
N PHE A 118 -5.56 -15.34 7.15
CA PHE A 118 -6.66 -14.41 7.38
C PHE A 118 -6.20 -13.22 8.21
N PHE A 119 -6.27 -12.03 7.63
CA PHE A 119 -5.93 -10.77 8.30
C PHE A 119 -7.19 -10.06 8.78
N PRO A 120 -7.26 -9.64 10.05
CA PRO A 120 -8.34 -8.80 10.55
C PRO A 120 -8.49 -7.50 9.75
N VAL A 121 -9.71 -7.18 9.36
CA VAL A 121 -10.01 -5.91 8.67
C VAL A 121 -9.59 -4.72 9.52
N ASN A 122 -9.75 -4.80 10.82
CA ASN A 122 -9.31 -3.78 11.77
C ASN A 122 -7.81 -3.45 11.62
N ILE A 123 -6.94 -4.47 11.57
CA ILE A 123 -5.50 -4.24 11.39
C ILE A 123 -5.23 -3.59 10.03
N ILE A 124 -5.85 -4.08 8.95
CA ILE A 124 -5.65 -3.55 7.59
C ILE A 124 -6.08 -2.09 7.52
N SER A 125 -7.23 -1.76 8.09
CA SER A 125 -7.78 -0.39 8.08
C SER A 125 -6.94 0.59 8.90
N ASN A 126 -6.36 0.14 10.01
CA ASN A 126 -5.57 1.00 10.89
C ASN A 126 -4.13 1.24 10.44
N LEU A 127 -3.61 0.48 9.50
CA LEU A 127 -2.27 0.73 8.96
C LEU A 127 -2.16 2.02 8.14
N TYR A 128 -3.26 2.51 7.56
CA TYR A 128 -3.34 3.74 6.75
C TYR A 128 -2.26 3.83 5.67
N VAL A 129 -1.78 2.69 5.19
CA VAL A 129 -0.73 2.61 4.18
C VAL A 129 -1.18 1.76 3.00
N SER A 130 -0.71 2.14 1.84
CA SER A 130 -1.00 1.44 0.58
C SER A 130 0.22 0.72 0.00
N ASN A 131 1.30 0.63 0.76
CA ASN A 131 2.56 0.03 0.29
C ASN A 131 2.36 -1.44 -0.10
N GLY A 132 2.69 -1.75 -1.35
CA GLY A 132 2.49 -3.08 -1.92
C GLY A 132 1.09 -3.37 -2.44
N MET A 133 0.16 -2.42 -2.38
CA MET A 133 -1.05 -2.47 -3.19
C MET A 133 -0.70 -2.12 -4.63
N SER A 134 -1.23 -2.87 -5.58
CA SER A 134 -0.93 -2.59 -6.99
C SER A 134 -1.99 -3.14 -7.93
N ALA A 135 -2.14 -2.48 -9.07
CA ALA A 135 -2.88 -2.95 -10.21
C ALA A 135 -1.94 -3.27 -11.37
N GLY A 136 -2.40 -4.07 -12.31
CA GLY A 136 -1.71 -4.39 -13.55
C GLY A 136 -2.65 -5.08 -14.53
N ASN A 137 -2.30 -5.08 -15.81
CA ASN A 137 -3.07 -5.79 -16.82
C ASN A 137 -2.98 -7.31 -16.66
N THR A 138 -1.96 -7.76 -15.94
CA THR A 138 -1.74 -9.16 -15.58
C THR A 138 -1.34 -9.28 -14.11
N GLN A 139 -1.51 -10.48 -13.54
CA GLN A 139 -1.06 -10.75 -12.17
C GLN A 139 0.47 -10.56 -12.03
N ALA A 140 1.25 -10.85 -13.07
CA ALA A 140 2.70 -10.66 -13.05
C ALA A 140 3.07 -9.17 -12.98
N GLU A 141 2.40 -8.31 -13.75
CA GLU A 141 2.58 -6.86 -13.69
C GLU A 141 2.21 -6.30 -12.31
N ALA A 142 1.04 -6.69 -11.78
CA ALA A 142 0.62 -6.27 -10.44
C ALA A 142 1.65 -6.69 -9.36
N ARG A 143 2.16 -7.94 -9.42
CA ARG A 143 3.20 -8.40 -8.49
C ARG A 143 4.51 -7.64 -8.63
N ALA A 144 4.95 -7.35 -9.86
CA ALA A 144 6.17 -6.57 -10.10
C ALA A 144 6.04 -5.16 -9.53
N GLN A 145 4.90 -4.50 -9.75
CA GLN A 145 4.62 -3.19 -9.21
C GLN A 145 4.56 -3.20 -7.67
N ALA A 146 3.88 -4.18 -7.06
CA ALA A 146 3.82 -4.33 -5.61
C ALA A 146 5.21 -4.48 -4.99
N LEU A 147 6.04 -5.37 -5.53
CA LEU A 147 7.40 -5.58 -5.05
C LEU A 147 8.28 -4.35 -5.24
N SER A 148 8.15 -3.65 -6.37
CA SER A 148 8.89 -2.41 -6.64
C SER A 148 8.56 -1.34 -5.60
N GLU A 149 7.28 -1.17 -5.28
CA GLU A 149 6.87 -0.19 -4.27
C GLU A 149 7.35 -0.58 -2.86
N ILE A 150 7.29 -1.86 -2.49
CA ILE A 150 7.79 -2.33 -1.19
C ILE A 150 9.30 -2.03 -1.06
N LEU A 151 10.09 -2.32 -2.11
CA LEU A 151 11.52 -2.04 -2.11
C LEU A 151 11.81 -0.53 -2.08
N GLU A 152 11.09 0.26 -2.87
CA GLU A 152 11.19 1.72 -2.84
C GLU A 152 10.94 2.27 -1.43
N ARG A 153 9.86 1.84 -0.79
CA ARG A 153 9.52 2.31 0.56
C ARG A 153 10.53 1.84 1.61
N HIS A 154 10.99 0.60 1.52
CA HIS A 154 12.05 0.09 2.40
C HIS A 154 13.31 0.95 2.32
N VAL A 155 13.79 1.22 1.12
CA VAL A 155 14.99 2.06 0.91
C VAL A 155 14.75 3.49 1.39
N LYS A 156 13.62 4.09 1.05
CA LYS A 156 13.24 5.43 1.50
C LYS A 156 13.29 5.55 3.02
N PHE A 157 12.66 4.63 3.74
CA PHE A 157 12.63 4.67 5.19
C PHE A 157 14.02 4.45 5.78
N LYS A 158 14.82 3.54 5.20
CA LYS A 158 16.20 3.31 5.63
C LYS A 158 17.07 4.56 5.45
N VAL A 159 16.99 5.22 4.30
CA VAL A 159 17.71 6.48 4.03
C VAL A 159 17.36 7.54 5.06
N ILE A 160 16.08 7.70 5.38
CA ILE A 160 15.60 8.70 6.35
C ILE A 160 16.03 8.32 7.77
N ALA A 161 15.82 7.08 8.19
CA ALA A 161 16.08 6.62 9.54
C ALA A 161 17.59 6.64 9.90
N GLU A 162 18.44 6.31 8.93
CA GLU A 162 19.89 6.24 9.13
C GLU A 162 20.61 7.54 8.69
N GLY A 163 19.88 8.54 8.18
CA GLY A 163 20.44 9.81 7.71
C GLY A 163 21.45 9.63 6.57
N LEU A 164 21.22 8.70 5.66
CA LEU A 164 22.17 8.35 4.61
C LEU A 164 22.30 9.46 3.57
N CYS A 165 23.53 9.87 3.28
CA CYS A 165 23.85 10.75 2.16
C CYS A 165 24.05 9.87 0.89
N LEU A 166 23.11 10.01 -0.05
CA LEU A 166 23.15 9.24 -1.30
C LEU A 166 24.11 9.86 -2.31
N PRO A 167 24.90 9.04 -3.04
CA PRO A 167 25.78 9.54 -4.09
C PRO A 167 24.98 10.04 -5.30
N ASP A 168 25.56 10.95 -6.05
CA ASP A 168 24.99 11.40 -7.32
C ASP A 168 25.05 10.26 -8.36
N VAL A 169 24.03 10.20 -9.22
CA VAL A 169 24.11 9.37 -10.43
C VAL A 169 25.03 10.09 -11.42
N PRO A 170 26.08 9.42 -11.92
CA PRO A 170 27.00 10.04 -12.87
C PRO A 170 26.30 10.55 -14.13
N GLU A 171 26.70 11.71 -14.63
CA GLU A 171 26.10 12.33 -15.81
C GLU A 171 26.19 11.44 -17.06
N GLU A 172 27.25 10.69 -17.22
CA GLU A 172 27.41 9.73 -18.31
C GLU A 172 26.40 8.57 -18.27
N VAL A 173 25.86 8.25 -17.08
CA VAL A 173 24.77 7.28 -16.94
C VAL A 173 23.46 7.88 -17.40
N ILE A 174 23.15 9.11 -16.95
CA ILE A 174 21.94 9.84 -17.33
C ILE A 174 21.93 10.10 -18.84
N ALA A 175 23.08 10.48 -19.42
CA ALA A 175 23.24 10.75 -20.84
C ALA A 175 22.86 9.58 -21.77
N ARG A 176 22.85 8.34 -21.27
CA ARG A 176 22.39 7.16 -22.03
C ARG A 176 20.90 7.17 -22.33
N TYR A 177 20.15 8.04 -21.67
CA TYR A 177 18.68 8.12 -21.76
C TYR A 177 18.22 9.49 -22.26
N PRO A 178 18.20 9.77 -23.58
CA PRO A 178 17.92 11.09 -24.15
C PRO A 178 16.59 11.70 -23.68
N ALA A 179 15.56 10.88 -23.49
CA ALA A 179 14.27 11.35 -23.00
C ALA A 179 14.34 11.87 -21.55
N ILE A 180 15.19 11.26 -20.71
CA ILE A 180 15.43 11.71 -19.34
C ILE A 180 16.21 13.03 -19.36
N VAL A 181 17.26 13.11 -20.20
CA VAL A 181 18.04 14.34 -20.38
C VAL A 181 17.14 15.50 -20.81
N ALA A 182 16.27 15.30 -21.80
CA ALA A 182 15.32 16.32 -22.27
C ALA A 182 14.32 16.71 -21.15
N GLY A 183 13.84 15.74 -20.37
CA GLY A 183 12.96 16.04 -19.24
C GLY A 183 13.64 16.87 -18.14
N ILE A 184 14.88 16.51 -17.79
CA ILE A 184 15.71 17.28 -16.83
C ILE A 184 15.94 18.72 -17.35
N GLN A 185 16.27 18.87 -18.62
CA GLN A 185 16.48 20.15 -19.25
C GLN A 185 15.22 21.01 -19.19
N GLY A 186 14.06 20.45 -19.57
CA GLY A 186 12.79 21.18 -19.50
C GLY A 186 12.41 21.64 -18.10
N LEU A 187 12.71 20.83 -17.07
CA LEU A 187 12.51 21.24 -15.68
C LEU A 187 13.43 22.37 -15.26
N ARG A 188 14.71 22.33 -15.66
CA ARG A 188 15.68 23.39 -15.39
C ARG A 188 15.29 24.71 -16.09
N GLU A 189 14.81 24.63 -17.34
CA GLU A 189 14.31 25.79 -18.09
C GLU A 189 13.05 26.38 -17.45
N ALA A 190 12.25 25.57 -16.78
CA ALA A 190 11.11 26.04 -15.98
C ALA A 190 11.50 26.59 -14.59
N GLY A 191 12.80 26.66 -14.27
CA GLY A 191 13.32 27.22 -13.03
C GLY A 191 13.47 26.23 -11.88
N PHE A 192 13.19 24.94 -12.10
CA PHE A 192 13.34 23.94 -11.03
C PHE A 192 14.76 23.37 -10.97
N GLY A 193 15.24 23.17 -9.74
CA GLY A 193 16.40 22.31 -9.50
C GLY A 193 15.98 20.84 -9.50
N ILE A 194 16.88 19.95 -9.96
CA ILE A 194 16.66 18.51 -9.93
C ILE A 194 17.92 17.79 -9.47
N LEU A 195 17.76 16.92 -8.49
CA LEU A 195 18.80 16.03 -7.99
C LEU A 195 18.44 14.59 -8.36
N VAL A 196 19.41 13.87 -8.92
CA VAL A 196 19.27 12.46 -9.25
C VAL A 196 20.33 11.69 -8.45
N LYS A 197 19.90 10.91 -7.49
CA LYS A 197 20.78 10.18 -6.56
C LYS A 197 20.62 8.67 -6.71
N ASP A 198 21.71 7.96 -6.55
CA ASP A 198 21.69 6.50 -6.49
C ASP A 198 21.24 6.05 -5.09
N ALA A 199 20.04 5.51 -5.03
CA ALA A 199 19.45 4.94 -3.82
C ALA A 199 19.50 3.40 -3.81
N SER A 200 20.32 2.82 -4.66
CA SER A 200 20.47 1.35 -4.74
C SER A 200 21.14 0.71 -3.54
N LEU A 201 21.73 1.52 -2.64
CA LEU A 201 22.50 1.09 -1.47
C LEU A 201 23.61 0.09 -1.85
N GLY A 202 24.42 0.49 -2.81
CA GLY A 202 25.52 -0.32 -3.35
C GLY A 202 25.07 -1.38 -4.34
N GLY A 203 24.06 -1.10 -5.15
CA GLY A 203 23.51 -2.01 -6.17
C GLY A 203 22.59 -3.11 -5.63
N ARG A 204 22.24 -3.06 -4.34
CA ARG A 204 21.40 -4.08 -3.70
C ARG A 204 19.92 -3.96 -4.09
N TYR A 205 19.44 -2.74 -4.31
CA TYR A 205 18.05 -2.44 -4.61
C TYR A 205 17.92 -1.61 -5.90
N PRO A 206 16.95 -1.91 -6.79
CA PRO A 206 16.75 -1.13 -8.02
C PRO A 206 15.97 0.15 -7.73
N VAL A 207 16.52 1.03 -6.90
CA VAL A 207 15.87 2.26 -6.44
C VAL A 207 16.73 3.48 -6.78
N MET A 208 16.07 4.52 -7.28
CA MET A 208 16.65 5.84 -7.54
C MET A 208 15.92 6.87 -6.69
N ASN A 209 16.63 7.89 -6.22
CA ASN A 209 16.01 9.06 -5.62
C ASN A 209 16.07 10.22 -6.61
N VAL A 210 14.90 10.78 -6.93
CA VAL A 210 14.79 11.98 -7.75
C VAL A 210 14.07 13.03 -6.94
N THR A 211 14.77 14.14 -6.66
CA THR A 211 14.24 15.25 -5.86
C THR A 211 14.11 16.49 -6.74
N LEU A 212 12.92 17.07 -6.77
CA LEU A 212 12.65 18.35 -7.39
C LEU A 212 12.82 19.44 -6.35
N LEU A 213 13.62 20.46 -6.68
CA LEU A 213 13.84 21.62 -5.83
C LEU A 213 13.05 22.80 -6.41
N HIS A 214 12.20 23.40 -5.57
CA HIS A 214 11.50 24.61 -5.96
C HIS A 214 12.49 25.79 -6.04
N PRO A 215 12.28 26.76 -6.93
CA PRO A 215 13.19 27.91 -7.06
C PRO A 215 13.16 28.86 -5.85
N ASP A 216 12.13 28.78 -4.97
CA ASP A 216 11.94 29.68 -3.81
C ASP A 216 12.40 29.05 -2.51
#